data_12725afd880636fbf2be43812942830d
#
_entry.id   12725afd880636fbf2be43812942830d
#
_cell.length_a   1.000
_cell.length_b   1.000
_cell.length_c   1.000
_cell.angle_alpha   90.00
_cell.angle_beta   90.00
_cell.angle_gamma   90.00
#
_symmetry.space_group_name_H-M   'P 1'
#
loop_
_entity.id
_entity.type
_entity.pdbx_description
1 polymer ?
#
loop_
_entity_poly.entity_id
_entity_poly.type
_entity_poly.pdbx_seq_one_letter_code
_entity_poly.pdbx_strand_id
1 'polypeptide(L)' 'MSTQVTVADRILAAVQGAPECTLEDLVQGFSDLSWAQVFLEVDRLSRSGQLQLTKRGVGSYTITLRAI' A
#
# COMPACT_ATOMS: atom_id res chain seq x y z
N MET A 1 -19.26 -14.27 12.53
CA MET A 1 -19.05 -13.58 11.27
C MET A 1 -17.55 -13.55 10.95
N SER A 2 -17.18 -14.17 9.89
CA SER A 2 -15.75 -14.23 9.57
C SER A 2 -15.36 -12.95 8.85
N THR A 3 -14.36 -12.31 9.39
CA THR A 3 -13.78 -11.14 8.77
C THR A 3 -12.51 -11.60 8.08
N GLN A 4 -12.57 -11.75 6.79
CA GLN A 4 -11.36 -12.04 6.05
C GLN A 4 -10.67 -10.74 5.75
N VAL A 5 -9.52 -10.57 6.35
CA VAL A 5 -8.69 -9.40 6.07
C VAL A 5 -7.90 -9.71 4.82
N THR A 6 -8.19 -9.03 3.75
CA THR A 6 -7.48 -9.21 2.50
C THR A 6 -6.15 -8.48 2.53
N VAL A 7 -5.29 -8.78 1.55
CA VAL A 7 -4.03 -8.06 1.42
C VAL A 7 -4.28 -6.57 1.25
N ALA A 8 -5.31 -6.23 0.46
CA ALA A 8 -5.67 -4.83 0.26
C ALA A 8 -6.04 -4.15 1.58
N ASP A 9 -6.84 -4.83 2.42
CA ASP A 9 -7.23 -4.28 3.71
C ASP A 9 -6.02 -4.04 4.60
N ARG A 10 -5.08 -4.98 4.59
CA ARG A 10 -3.87 -4.87 5.39
C ARG A 10 -3.01 -3.68 4.95
N ILE A 11 -2.91 -3.49 3.64
CA ILE A 11 -2.13 -2.38 3.10
C ILE A 11 -2.80 -1.05 3.45
N LEU A 12 -4.11 -0.97 3.29
CA LEU A 12 -4.83 0.25 3.63
C LEU A 12 -4.68 0.62 5.10
N ALA A 13 -4.75 -0.38 5.97
CA ALA A 13 -4.57 -0.15 7.40
C ALA A 13 -3.16 0.35 7.70
N ALA A 14 -2.15 -0.22 7.04
CA ALA A 14 -0.77 0.20 7.24
C ALA A 14 -0.55 1.64 6.79
N VAL A 15 -1.14 2.02 5.65
CA VAL A 15 -1.01 3.38 5.14
C VAL A 15 -1.73 4.37 6.04
N GLN A 16 -2.86 3.97 6.61
CA GLN A 16 -3.58 4.83 7.57
C GLN A 16 -2.73 5.13 8.79
N GLY A 17 -1.97 4.15 9.26
CA GLY A 17 -1.13 4.33 10.42
C GLY A 17 0.18 5.04 10.11
N ALA A 18 0.57 5.10 8.85
CA ALA A 18 1.84 5.71 8.44
C ALA A 18 1.63 6.51 7.16
N PRO A 19 1.04 7.71 7.25
CA PRO A 19 0.85 8.57 6.08
C PRO A 19 2.19 8.86 5.42
N GLU A 20 2.20 8.89 4.12
CA GLU A 20 3.39 9.12 3.33
C GLU A 20 4.46 8.05 3.49
N CYS A 21 4.04 6.81 3.78
CA CYS A 21 4.99 5.71 3.79
C CYS A 21 5.45 5.41 2.36
N THR A 22 6.64 4.84 2.25
CA THR A 22 7.15 4.43 0.95
C THR A 22 6.70 3.02 0.64
N LEU A 23 6.76 2.65 -0.64
CA LEU A 23 6.47 1.29 -1.04
C LEU A 23 7.41 0.31 -0.34
N GLU A 24 8.67 0.71 -0.19
CA GLU A 24 9.65 -0.12 0.49
C GLU A 24 9.28 -0.34 1.95
N ASP A 25 8.79 0.69 2.61
CA ASP A 25 8.33 0.58 4.00
C ASP A 25 7.19 -0.43 4.12
N LEU A 26 6.27 -0.42 3.16
CA LEU A 26 5.18 -1.38 3.16
C LEU A 26 5.70 -2.81 3.00
N VAL A 27 6.60 -3.01 2.06
CA VAL A 27 7.15 -4.35 1.81
C VAL A 27 7.85 -4.88 3.06
N GLN A 28 8.61 -4.04 3.72
CA GLN A 28 9.31 -4.44 4.94
C GLN A 28 8.36 -4.74 6.08
N GLY A 29 7.21 -4.08 6.11
CA GLY A 29 6.22 -4.31 7.14
C GLY A 29 5.44 -5.61 6.98
N PHE A 30 5.46 -6.21 5.80
CA PHE A 30 4.73 -7.43 5.52
C PHE A 30 5.70 -8.56 5.20
N SER A 31 6.21 -9.19 6.24
CA SER A 31 7.20 -10.25 6.07
C SER A 31 6.62 -11.51 5.42
N ASP A 32 5.31 -11.68 5.47
CA ASP A 32 4.63 -12.83 4.91
C ASP A 32 4.20 -12.65 3.46
N LEU A 33 4.44 -11.47 2.89
CA LEU A 33 4.05 -11.18 1.52
C LEU A 33 5.30 -10.91 0.68
N SER A 34 5.24 -11.30 -0.59
CA SER A 34 6.32 -10.99 -1.50
C SER A 34 6.22 -9.52 -1.95
N TRP A 35 7.35 -9.00 -2.40
CA TRP A 35 7.38 -7.64 -2.94
C TRP A 35 6.37 -7.47 -4.07
N ALA A 36 6.29 -8.48 -4.95
CA ALA A 36 5.38 -8.43 -6.09
C ALA A 36 3.92 -8.39 -5.63
N GLN A 37 3.58 -9.15 -4.60
CA GLN A 37 2.21 -9.14 -4.08
C GLN A 37 1.84 -7.78 -3.53
N VAL A 38 2.72 -7.17 -2.76
CA VAL A 38 2.47 -5.85 -2.19
C VAL A 38 2.34 -4.83 -3.31
N PHE A 39 3.25 -4.87 -4.27
CA PHE A 39 3.23 -3.92 -5.37
C PHE A 39 1.96 -4.04 -6.21
N LEU A 40 1.55 -5.26 -6.52
CA LEU A 40 0.34 -5.49 -7.31
C LEU A 40 -0.90 -4.94 -6.60
N GLU A 41 -1.01 -5.17 -5.30
CA GLU A 41 -2.17 -4.68 -4.56
C GLU A 41 -2.15 -3.17 -4.44
N VAL A 42 -0.98 -2.57 -4.23
CA VAL A 42 -0.85 -1.12 -4.19
C VAL A 42 -1.26 -0.52 -5.53
N ASP A 43 -0.82 -1.13 -6.63
CA ASP A 43 -1.18 -0.66 -7.96
C ASP A 43 -2.70 -0.71 -8.16
N ARG A 44 -3.33 -1.82 -7.78
CA ARG A 44 -4.78 -1.96 -7.90
C ARG A 44 -5.51 -0.93 -7.06
N LEU A 45 -5.06 -0.71 -5.84
CA LEU A 45 -5.68 0.26 -4.94
C LEU A 45 -5.52 1.68 -5.47
N SER A 46 -4.39 1.99 -6.08
CA SER A 46 -4.19 3.31 -6.67
C SER A 46 -5.10 3.53 -7.87
N ARG A 47 -5.32 2.48 -8.66
CA ARG A 47 -6.21 2.57 -9.81
C ARG A 47 -7.67 2.70 -9.40
N SER A 48 -8.04 2.08 -8.29
CA SER A 48 -9.41 2.20 -7.78
C SER A 48 -9.66 3.52 -7.06
N GLY A 49 -8.63 4.32 -6.84
CA GLY A 49 -8.76 5.62 -6.22
C GLY A 49 -8.66 5.61 -4.71
N GLN A 50 -8.30 4.49 -4.10
CA GLN A 50 -8.17 4.41 -2.65
C GLN A 50 -6.81 4.85 -2.16
N LEU A 51 -5.78 4.69 -2.98
CA LEU A 51 -4.44 5.12 -2.66
C LEU A 51 -3.90 6.01 -3.77
N GLN A 52 -2.94 6.83 -3.43
CA GLN A 52 -2.24 7.66 -4.40
C GLN A 52 -0.76 7.32 -4.35
N LEU A 53 -0.21 6.98 -5.51
CA LEU A 53 1.22 6.74 -5.66
C LEU A 53 1.87 8.00 -6.19
N THR A 54 2.88 8.46 -5.49
CA THR A 54 3.64 9.63 -5.93
C THR A 54 5.08 9.20 -6.15
N LYS A 55 5.58 9.41 -7.34
CA LYS A 55 6.96 9.07 -7.64
C LYS A 55 7.87 10.14 -7.06
N ARG A 56 8.81 9.70 -6.24
CA ARG A 56 9.79 10.57 -5.63
C ARG A 56 11.18 10.10 -6.01
N GLY A 57 11.77 10.75 -6.98
CA GLY A 57 13.08 10.38 -7.43
C GLY A 57 13.09 9.07 -8.19
N VAL A 58 14.27 8.53 -8.43
CA VAL A 58 14.44 7.32 -9.21
C VAL A 58 14.17 6.10 -8.31
N GLY A 59 13.18 5.31 -8.71
CA GLY A 59 12.91 4.05 -8.03
C GLY A 59 12.20 4.16 -6.69
N SER A 60 11.73 5.34 -6.31
CA SER A 60 11.05 5.53 -5.04
C SER A 60 9.61 5.99 -5.26
N TYR A 61 8.70 5.39 -4.51
CA TYR A 61 7.29 5.78 -4.54
C TYR A 61 6.81 6.04 -3.14
N THR A 62 6.09 7.14 -2.95
CA THR A 62 5.40 7.43 -1.70
C THR A 62 3.94 7.09 -1.85
N ILE A 63 3.39 6.44 -0.84
CA ILE A 63 2.01 5.98 -0.87
C ILE A 63 1.23 6.76 0.17
N THR A 64 0.13 7.38 -0.26
CA THR A 64 -0.74 8.11 0.62
C THR A 64 -2.17 7.66 0.43
N LEU A 65 -2.98 7.81 1.47
CA LEU A 65 -4.41 7.59 1.33
C LEU A 65 -5.00 8.74 0.54
N ARG A 66 -5.86 8.39 -0.38
CA ARG A 66 -6.56 9.40 -1.15
C ARG A 66 -7.85 9.75 -0.42
N ALA A 67 -7.93 10.96 0.07
CA ALA A 67 -9.14 11.46 0.68
C ALA A 67 -10.14 11.83 -0.41
N ILE A 68 -11.35 11.39 -0.24
CA ILE A 68 -12.43 11.73 -1.17
C ILE A 68 -13.24 12.86 -0.60
#